data_c79f156b688e2f6cf0b60ff621db348e
#
_entry.id   c79f156b688e2f6cf0b60ff621db348e
#
_cell.length_a   1.000
_cell.length_b   1.000
_cell.length_c   1.000
_cell.angle_alpha   90.00
_cell.angle_beta   90.00
_cell.angle_gamma   90.00
#
_symmetry.space_group_name_H-M   'P 1'
#
loop_
_entity.id
_entity.type
_entity.pdbx_description
1 polymer ?
#
loop_
_entity_poly.entity_id
_entity_poly.type
_entity_poly.pdbx_seq_one_letter_code
_entity_poly.pdbx_strand_id
1 'polypeptide(L)'
;MAIASINPATGEQIRTFDALTDEQVDQKLQLAADAFREYRATTYAQRGELLRSAAEILDGEAEQLGRIAALEMGKTLTSAIAEMGKCATGCRYYAEHTEQILADVPYRVPDARVLTRYEPLGPVLAIMPWNFPYWQVFRFAAPALMAGNVGLLKHASNVPQCALAIEDVLRRAG
;
A
#
# COMPACT_ATOMS: atom_id res chain seq x y z
N MET A 1 -21.31 8.93 12.23
CA MET A 1 -20.34 8.87 13.35
C MET A 1 -19.04 9.51 12.87
N ALA A 2 -18.44 10.38 13.68
CA ALA A 2 -17.13 10.95 13.36
C ALA A 2 -16.09 9.83 13.33
N ILE A 3 -15.14 9.90 12.38
CA ILE A 3 -13.99 9.00 12.33
C ILE A 3 -13.04 9.46 13.44
N ALA A 4 -12.65 8.57 14.35
CA ALA A 4 -11.79 8.90 15.47
C ALA A 4 -10.75 7.81 15.72
N SER A 5 -9.55 8.25 16.09
CA SER A 5 -8.51 7.41 16.66
C SER A 5 -8.72 7.38 18.19
N ILE A 6 -8.88 6.19 18.74
CA ILE A 6 -9.12 5.98 20.18
C ILE A 6 -8.09 4.98 20.68
N ASN A 7 -7.40 5.30 21.77
CA ASN A 7 -6.49 4.36 22.41
C ASN A 7 -7.28 3.22 23.06
N PRO A 8 -7.19 1.97 22.58
CA PRO A 8 -8.01 0.89 23.13
C PRO A 8 -7.60 0.46 24.54
N ALA A 9 -6.42 0.84 25.01
CA ALA A 9 -5.97 0.52 26.38
C ALA A 9 -6.54 1.49 27.43
N THR A 10 -6.79 2.76 27.03
CA THR A 10 -7.25 3.81 27.98
C THR A 10 -8.66 4.29 27.68
N GLY A 11 -9.18 4.05 26.46
CA GLY A 11 -10.43 4.63 25.99
C GLY A 11 -10.32 6.11 25.59
N GLU A 12 -9.13 6.69 25.65
CA GLU A 12 -8.90 8.10 25.34
C GLU A 12 -8.98 8.35 23.84
N GLN A 13 -9.72 9.39 23.44
CA GLN A 13 -9.77 9.86 22.07
C GLN A 13 -8.51 10.66 21.74
N ILE A 14 -7.68 10.12 20.84
CA ILE A 14 -6.40 10.71 20.46
C ILE A 14 -6.61 11.82 19.42
N ARG A 15 -7.43 11.52 18.38
CA ARG A 15 -7.66 12.45 17.27
C ARG A 15 -8.98 12.16 16.57
N THR A 16 -9.62 13.20 16.03
CA THR A 16 -10.81 13.11 15.17
C THR A 16 -10.45 13.46 13.72
N PHE A 17 -11.25 12.94 12.78
CA PHE A 17 -11.09 13.15 11.36
C PHE A 17 -12.44 13.42 10.74
N ASP A 18 -12.49 14.35 9.80
CA ASP A 18 -13.69 14.59 9.02
C ASP A 18 -13.85 13.52 7.94
N ALA A 19 -15.07 13.09 7.70
CA ALA A 19 -15.38 12.25 6.57
C ALA A 19 -15.19 13.05 5.27
N LEU A 20 -14.72 12.38 4.22
CA LEU A 20 -14.66 13.00 2.90
C LEU A 20 -16.08 13.29 2.40
N THR A 21 -16.24 14.40 1.69
CA THR A 21 -17.48 14.68 0.91
C THR A 21 -17.48 13.82 -0.36
N ASP A 22 -18.66 13.69 -0.99
CA ASP A 22 -18.78 12.94 -2.25
C ASP A 22 -17.88 13.54 -3.33
N GLU A 23 -17.77 14.88 -3.40
CA GLU A 23 -16.89 15.56 -4.35
C GLU A 23 -15.41 15.26 -4.10
N GLN A 24 -15.00 15.13 -2.83
CA GLN A 24 -13.63 14.75 -2.48
C GLN A 24 -13.34 13.28 -2.82
N VAL A 25 -14.33 12.40 -2.69
CA VAL A 25 -14.23 11.01 -3.13
C VAL A 25 -14.07 10.95 -4.65
N ASP A 26 -14.90 11.68 -5.40
CA ASP A 26 -14.83 11.75 -6.86
C ASP A 26 -13.47 12.30 -7.33
N GLN A 27 -12.93 13.33 -6.66
CA GLN A 27 -11.59 13.83 -6.94
C GLN A 27 -10.49 12.77 -6.73
N LYS A 28 -10.58 11.97 -5.66
CA LYS A 28 -9.62 10.88 -5.44
C LYS A 28 -9.74 9.76 -6.49
N LEU A 29 -10.96 9.45 -6.93
CA LEU A 29 -11.20 8.50 -8.02
C LEU A 29 -10.59 9.00 -9.34
N GLN A 30 -10.81 10.28 -9.66
CA GLN A 30 -10.23 10.89 -10.85
C GLN A 30 -8.70 10.91 -10.79
N LEU A 31 -8.13 11.32 -9.64
CA LEU A 31 -6.68 11.30 -9.42
C LEU A 31 -6.09 9.90 -9.63
N ALA A 32 -6.73 8.86 -9.13
CA ALA A 32 -6.28 7.49 -9.33
C ALA A 32 -6.35 7.07 -10.80
N ALA A 33 -7.39 7.48 -11.53
CA ALA A 33 -7.54 7.20 -12.96
C ALA A 33 -6.45 7.91 -13.80
N ASP A 34 -6.11 9.15 -13.45
CA ASP A 34 -5.08 9.92 -14.14
C ASP A 34 -3.69 9.37 -13.80
N ALA A 35 -3.39 9.11 -12.54
CA ALA A 35 -2.15 8.50 -12.10
C ALA A 35 -1.91 7.14 -12.79
N PHE A 36 -2.95 6.34 -12.97
CA PHE A 36 -2.83 5.06 -13.67
C PHE A 36 -2.36 5.21 -15.11
N ARG A 37 -2.81 6.23 -15.84
CA ARG A 37 -2.40 6.46 -17.25
C ARG A 37 -0.89 6.66 -17.37
N GLU A 38 -0.29 7.33 -16.40
CA GLU A 38 1.15 7.57 -16.37
C GLU A 38 1.90 6.37 -15.78
N TYR A 39 1.43 5.87 -14.64
CA TYR A 39 2.11 4.82 -13.88
C TYR A 39 2.20 3.50 -14.64
N ARG A 40 1.17 3.11 -15.41
CA ARG A 40 1.20 1.89 -16.21
C ARG A 40 2.32 1.87 -17.26
N ALA A 41 2.80 3.02 -17.69
CA ALA A 41 3.88 3.16 -18.67
C ALA A 41 5.29 3.07 -18.04
N THR A 42 5.40 3.07 -16.70
CA THR A 42 6.69 2.95 -16.01
C THR A 42 7.26 1.53 -16.15
N THR A 43 8.58 1.42 -16.04
CA THR A 43 9.28 0.13 -16.08
C THR A 43 9.26 -0.58 -14.73
N TYR A 44 9.54 -1.90 -14.71
CA TYR A 44 9.74 -2.65 -13.45
C TYR A 44 10.88 -2.05 -12.61
N ALA A 45 11.95 -1.57 -13.25
CA ALA A 45 13.07 -0.93 -12.55
C ALA A 45 12.62 0.33 -11.80
N GLN A 46 11.86 1.22 -12.45
CA GLN A 46 11.32 2.43 -11.81
C GLN A 46 10.39 2.11 -10.65
N ARG A 47 9.45 1.17 -10.83
CA ARG A 47 8.54 0.73 -9.75
C ARG A 47 9.30 0.06 -8.61
N GLY A 48 10.32 -0.73 -8.93
CA GLY A 48 11.20 -1.36 -7.94
C GLY A 48 11.96 -0.34 -7.09
N GLU A 49 12.38 0.79 -7.68
CA GLU A 49 13.03 1.89 -6.95
C GLU A 49 12.10 2.50 -5.92
N LEU A 50 10.84 2.78 -6.31
CA LEU A 50 9.81 3.29 -5.39
C LEU A 50 9.59 2.34 -4.20
N LEU A 51 9.50 1.04 -4.44
CA LEU A 51 9.30 0.07 -3.35
C LEU A 51 10.55 -0.10 -2.48
N ARG A 52 11.76 0.01 -3.02
CA ARG A 52 12.99 0.02 -2.20
C ARG A 52 13.05 1.26 -1.32
N SER A 53 12.74 2.43 -1.87
CA SER A 53 12.64 3.67 -1.10
C SER A 53 11.58 3.58 0.01
N ALA A 54 10.40 3.03 -0.27
CA ALA A 54 9.38 2.77 0.74
C ALA A 54 9.89 1.82 1.84
N ALA A 55 10.64 0.78 1.48
CA ALA A 55 11.21 -0.15 2.45
C ALA A 55 12.26 0.51 3.35
N GLU A 56 13.08 1.41 2.83
CA GLU A 56 14.04 2.18 3.62
C GLU A 56 13.35 3.10 4.64
N ILE A 57 12.27 3.77 4.23
CA ILE A 57 11.47 4.61 5.13
C ILE A 57 10.83 3.75 6.23
N LEU A 58 10.23 2.61 5.86
CA LEU A 58 9.61 1.69 6.82
C LEU A 58 10.59 1.17 7.87
N ASP A 59 11.81 0.81 7.48
CA ASP A 59 12.84 0.36 8.40
C ASP A 59 13.40 1.52 9.24
N GLY A 60 13.67 2.67 8.62
CA GLY A 60 14.24 3.84 9.29
C GLY A 60 13.29 4.48 10.31
N GLU A 61 11.98 4.39 10.07
CA GLU A 61 10.94 4.98 10.92
C GLU A 61 10.11 3.93 11.67
N ALA A 62 10.60 2.69 11.78
CA ALA A 62 9.85 1.55 12.31
C ALA A 62 9.29 1.79 13.73
N GLU A 63 10.05 2.45 14.60
CA GLU A 63 9.58 2.79 15.96
C GLU A 63 8.47 3.84 15.92
N GLN A 64 8.61 4.91 15.12
CA GLN A 64 7.62 5.98 15.01
C GLN A 64 6.29 5.45 14.44
N LEU A 65 6.36 4.71 13.34
CA LEU A 65 5.19 4.10 12.69
C LEU A 65 4.56 3.03 13.59
N GLY A 66 5.39 2.24 14.28
CA GLY A 66 4.95 1.24 15.24
C GLY A 66 4.20 1.84 16.44
N ARG A 67 4.62 3.01 16.94
CA ARG A 67 3.89 3.74 18.00
C ARG A 67 2.49 4.14 17.56
N ILE A 68 2.31 4.59 16.32
CA ILE A 68 0.99 4.91 15.77
C ILE A 68 0.09 3.67 15.81
N ALA A 69 0.57 2.53 15.30
CA ALA A 69 -0.19 1.28 15.33
C ALA A 69 -0.52 0.81 16.76
N ALA A 70 0.44 0.88 17.69
CA ALA A 70 0.22 0.51 19.08
C ALA A 70 -0.88 1.36 19.73
N LEU A 71 -0.88 2.68 19.49
CA LEU A 71 -1.87 3.60 20.03
C LEU A 71 -3.26 3.44 19.43
N GLU A 72 -3.38 3.11 18.14
CA GLU A 72 -4.69 3.02 17.47
C GLU A 72 -5.35 1.64 17.58
N MET A 73 -4.56 0.55 17.58
CA MET A 73 -5.15 -0.80 17.56
C MET A 73 -4.73 -1.69 18.72
N GLY A 74 -3.87 -1.20 19.63
CA GLY A 74 -3.61 -1.84 20.92
C GLY A 74 -2.63 -3.02 20.88
N LYS A 75 -1.87 -3.24 19.81
CA LYS A 75 -0.79 -4.24 19.81
C LYS A 75 0.42 -3.76 20.60
N THR A 76 1.26 -4.69 21.05
CA THR A 76 2.51 -4.33 21.70
C THR A 76 3.43 -3.58 20.73
N LEU A 77 4.22 -2.62 21.25
CA LEU A 77 5.13 -1.83 20.44
C LEU A 77 6.15 -2.73 19.69
N THR A 78 6.66 -3.75 20.35
CA THR A 78 7.58 -4.72 19.72
C THR A 78 6.94 -5.41 18.50
N SER A 79 5.67 -5.84 18.62
CA SER A 79 4.94 -6.45 17.50
C SER A 79 4.65 -5.43 16.38
N ALA A 80 4.39 -4.17 16.74
CA ALA A 80 4.16 -3.10 15.78
C ALA A 80 5.45 -2.77 15.00
N ILE A 81 6.59 -2.67 15.67
CA ILE A 81 7.90 -2.45 15.02
C ILE A 81 8.23 -3.61 14.08
N ALA A 82 8.03 -4.86 14.53
CA ALA A 82 8.25 -6.03 13.68
C ALA A 82 7.36 -6.06 12.43
N GLU A 83 6.17 -5.48 12.51
CA GLU A 83 5.28 -5.32 11.35
C GLU A 83 5.91 -4.42 10.28
N MET A 84 6.60 -3.33 10.64
CA MET A 84 7.29 -2.46 9.68
C MET A 84 8.39 -3.21 8.92
N GLY A 85 9.22 -3.98 9.61
CA GLY A 85 10.24 -4.82 8.98
C GLY A 85 9.65 -5.86 8.03
N LYS A 86 8.47 -6.42 8.37
CA LYS A 86 7.75 -7.32 7.48
C LYS A 86 7.25 -6.61 6.22
N CYS A 87 6.73 -5.39 6.34
CA CYS A 87 6.32 -4.57 5.20
C CYS A 87 7.50 -4.25 4.29
N ALA A 88 8.64 -3.82 4.87
CA ALA A 88 9.87 -3.53 4.14
C ALA A 88 10.39 -4.76 3.38
N THR A 89 10.39 -5.93 4.03
CA THR A 89 10.76 -7.20 3.38
C THR A 89 9.85 -7.51 2.19
N GLY A 90 8.54 -7.32 2.33
CA GLY A 90 7.57 -7.51 1.24
C GLY A 90 7.82 -6.56 0.07
N CYS A 91 8.11 -5.29 0.34
CA CYS A 91 8.44 -4.31 -0.70
C CYS A 91 9.70 -4.72 -1.48
N ARG A 92 10.79 -5.09 -0.80
CA ARG A 92 12.03 -5.55 -1.44
C ARG A 92 11.82 -6.82 -2.27
N TYR A 93 11.09 -7.78 -1.72
CA TYR A 93 10.79 -9.03 -2.43
C TYR A 93 10.13 -8.77 -3.78
N TYR A 94 9.06 -7.98 -3.81
CA TYR A 94 8.37 -7.69 -5.07
C TYR A 94 9.18 -6.77 -5.99
N ALA A 95 9.98 -5.85 -5.45
CA ALA A 95 10.90 -5.04 -6.26
C ALA A 95 11.94 -5.88 -7.01
N GLU A 96 12.35 -7.02 -6.45
CA GLU A 96 13.37 -7.90 -7.01
C GLU A 96 12.80 -8.97 -7.96
N HIS A 97 11.59 -9.46 -7.67
CA HIS A 97 11.10 -10.69 -8.32
C HIS A 97 9.97 -10.47 -9.33
N THR A 98 9.30 -9.29 -9.32
CA THR A 98 8.08 -9.10 -10.12
C THR A 98 8.31 -9.22 -11.63
N GLU A 99 9.44 -8.73 -12.14
CA GLU A 99 9.76 -8.85 -13.57
C GLU A 99 9.79 -10.31 -14.02
N GLN A 100 10.34 -11.19 -13.20
CA GLN A 100 10.36 -12.63 -13.47
C GLN A 100 8.97 -13.27 -13.28
N ILE A 101 8.23 -12.87 -12.23
CA ILE A 101 6.89 -13.41 -11.93
C ILE A 101 5.89 -13.07 -13.04
N LEU A 102 5.98 -11.88 -13.62
CA LEU A 102 5.07 -11.39 -14.65
C LEU A 102 5.66 -11.46 -16.07
N ALA A 103 6.75 -12.21 -16.26
CA ALA A 103 7.34 -12.42 -17.58
C ALA A 103 6.34 -13.04 -18.54
N ASP A 104 6.42 -12.66 -19.81
CA ASP A 104 5.62 -13.28 -20.87
C ASP A 104 5.87 -14.80 -20.93
N VAL A 105 4.80 -15.58 -20.96
CA VAL A 105 4.88 -17.06 -21.08
C VAL A 105 4.60 -17.46 -22.53
N PRO A 106 5.63 -17.84 -23.32
CA PRO A 106 5.44 -18.25 -24.69
C PRO A 106 4.91 -19.69 -24.79
N TYR A 107 4.06 -19.94 -25.79
CA TYR A 107 3.56 -21.26 -26.14
C TYR A 107 4.04 -21.68 -27.54
N ARG A 108 4.37 -22.94 -27.71
CA ARG A 108 4.72 -23.50 -29.02
C ARG A 108 3.45 -23.87 -29.78
N VAL A 109 3.15 -23.11 -30.82
CA VAL A 109 2.03 -23.36 -31.76
C VAL A 109 2.59 -23.28 -33.17
N PRO A 110 2.31 -24.25 -34.06
CA PRO A 110 2.72 -24.18 -35.46
C PRO A 110 2.19 -22.90 -36.12
N ASP A 111 3.02 -22.24 -36.91
CA ASP A 111 2.71 -21.06 -37.72
C ASP A 111 2.11 -19.85 -36.95
N ALA A 112 2.23 -19.81 -35.62
CA ALA A 112 1.74 -18.71 -34.82
C ALA A 112 2.68 -18.38 -33.64
N ARG A 113 2.74 -17.08 -33.25
CA ARG A 113 3.37 -16.62 -32.02
C ARG A 113 2.27 -16.44 -30.95
N VAL A 114 2.24 -17.32 -29.99
CA VAL A 114 1.25 -17.28 -28.87
C VAL A 114 1.98 -17.09 -27.55
N LEU A 115 1.49 -16.16 -26.72
CA LEU A 115 2.02 -15.93 -25.38
C LEU A 115 0.90 -15.49 -24.43
N THR A 116 1.07 -15.75 -23.13
CA THR A 116 0.33 -15.08 -22.07
C THR A 116 1.12 -13.85 -21.65
N ARG A 117 0.47 -12.71 -21.60
CA ARG A 117 1.00 -11.46 -21.06
C ARG A 117 0.14 -10.95 -19.92
N TYR A 118 0.78 -10.45 -18.87
CA TYR A 118 0.12 -9.81 -17.75
C TYR A 118 0.06 -8.30 -17.97
N GLU A 119 -1.14 -7.74 -17.86
CA GLU A 119 -1.37 -6.29 -17.99
C GLU A 119 -2.02 -5.75 -16.71
N PRO A 120 -1.71 -4.50 -16.29
CA PRO A 120 -2.35 -3.91 -15.13
C PRO A 120 -3.83 -3.67 -15.35
N LEU A 121 -4.63 -3.92 -14.31
CA LEU A 121 -6.09 -3.73 -14.33
C LEU A 121 -6.50 -2.25 -14.26
N GLY A 122 -5.75 -1.44 -13.52
CA GLY A 122 -6.10 -0.04 -13.28
C GLY A 122 -6.07 0.36 -11.82
N PRO A 123 -6.88 1.35 -11.42
CA PRO A 123 -7.13 1.66 -10.03
C PRO A 123 -7.82 0.50 -9.32
N VAL A 124 -7.25 0.05 -8.20
CA VAL A 124 -7.77 -1.06 -7.39
C VAL A 124 -8.18 -0.54 -6.03
N LEU A 125 -9.43 -0.78 -5.63
CA LEU A 125 -9.91 -0.46 -4.29
C LEU A 125 -9.44 -1.52 -3.29
N ALA A 126 -8.67 -1.09 -2.30
CA ALA A 126 -8.18 -1.90 -1.20
C ALA A 126 -8.99 -1.60 0.07
N ILE A 127 -9.83 -2.55 0.50
CA ILE A 127 -10.59 -2.47 1.77
C ILE A 127 -9.85 -3.29 2.80
N MET A 128 -9.20 -2.64 3.78
CA MET A 128 -8.25 -3.29 4.68
C MET A 128 -8.72 -3.28 6.14
N PRO A 129 -8.49 -4.40 6.87
CA PRO A 129 -8.84 -4.53 8.27
C PRO A 129 -7.77 -3.89 9.18
N TRP A 130 -8.11 -3.72 10.45
CA TRP A 130 -7.31 -3.02 11.46
C TRP A 130 -6.22 -3.86 12.14
N ASN A 131 -6.29 -5.19 12.09
CA ASN A 131 -5.49 -6.07 12.96
C ASN A 131 -3.98 -6.13 12.62
N PHE A 132 -3.61 -5.82 11.40
CA PHE A 132 -2.26 -5.55 10.93
C PHE A 132 -2.29 -4.33 10.01
N PRO A 133 -2.37 -3.11 10.58
CA PRO A 133 -2.76 -1.92 9.83
C PRO A 133 -1.81 -1.56 8.69
N TYR A 134 -0.52 -1.83 8.82
CA TYR A 134 0.44 -1.62 7.75
C TYR A 134 0.57 -2.85 6.84
N TRP A 135 0.73 -4.04 7.42
CA TRP A 135 0.99 -5.24 6.64
C TRP A 135 -0.13 -5.59 5.66
N GLN A 136 -1.40 -5.44 6.06
CA GLN A 136 -2.52 -5.72 5.16
C GLN A 136 -2.49 -4.82 3.92
N VAL A 137 -2.07 -3.57 4.07
CA VAL A 137 -1.93 -2.63 2.96
C VAL A 137 -0.70 -2.96 2.11
N PHE A 138 0.49 -3.08 2.71
CA PHE A 138 1.73 -3.35 1.95
C PHE A 138 1.73 -4.71 1.27
N ARG A 139 1.09 -5.72 1.87
CA ARG A 139 0.89 -7.04 1.25
C ARG A 139 0.07 -6.97 -0.05
N PHE A 140 -0.85 -6.01 -0.15
CA PHE A 140 -1.58 -5.71 -1.37
C PHE A 140 -0.79 -4.74 -2.27
N ALA A 141 -0.33 -3.61 -1.70
CA ALA A 141 0.24 -2.51 -2.47
C ALA A 141 1.53 -2.91 -3.20
N ALA A 142 2.43 -3.66 -2.55
CA ALA A 142 3.70 -4.01 -3.16
C ALA A 142 3.54 -4.79 -4.48
N PRO A 143 2.81 -5.93 -4.54
CA PRO A 143 2.59 -6.62 -5.80
C PRO A 143 1.72 -5.83 -6.78
N ALA A 144 0.71 -5.08 -6.30
CA ALA A 144 -0.19 -4.33 -7.16
C ALA A 144 0.52 -3.17 -7.88
N LEU A 145 1.34 -2.41 -7.15
CA LEU A 145 2.16 -1.33 -7.71
C LEU A 145 3.21 -1.88 -8.68
N MET A 146 3.91 -2.96 -8.32
CA MET A 146 4.88 -3.58 -9.23
C MET A 146 4.22 -4.09 -10.52
N ALA A 147 2.99 -4.58 -10.47
CA ALA A 147 2.24 -4.97 -11.65
C ALA A 147 1.73 -3.78 -12.49
N GLY A 148 1.94 -2.53 -12.02
CA GLY A 148 1.54 -1.30 -12.73
C GLY A 148 0.14 -0.81 -12.42
N ASN A 149 -0.51 -1.33 -11.40
CA ASN A 149 -1.77 -0.82 -10.88
C ASN A 149 -1.53 0.38 -9.95
N VAL A 150 -2.57 1.14 -9.67
CA VAL A 150 -2.61 2.15 -8.60
C VAL A 150 -3.64 1.75 -7.55
N GLY A 151 -3.46 2.18 -6.30
CA GLY A 151 -4.31 1.79 -5.18
C GLY A 151 -5.17 2.93 -4.65
N LEU A 152 -6.42 2.64 -4.34
CA LEU A 152 -7.29 3.46 -3.51
C LEU A 152 -7.49 2.72 -2.19
N LEU A 153 -7.04 3.31 -1.08
CA LEU A 153 -7.14 2.68 0.23
C LEU A 153 -8.38 3.14 0.99
N LYS A 154 -9.28 2.20 1.29
CA LYS A 154 -10.31 2.36 2.32
C LYS A 154 -9.90 1.54 3.54
N HIS A 155 -9.25 2.15 4.50
CA HIS A 155 -8.83 1.46 5.73
C HIS A 155 -9.97 1.33 6.74
N ALA A 156 -9.77 0.48 7.75
CA ALA A 156 -10.70 0.38 8.88
C ALA A 156 -10.78 1.73 9.64
N SER A 157 -11.97 2.10 10.09
CA SER A 157 -12.27 3.43 10.67
C SER A 157 -11.60 3.68 12.03
N ASN A 158 -11.10 2.64 12.68
CA ASN A 158 -10.42 2.72 13.97
C ASN A 158 -8.89 2.89 13.87
N VAL A 159 -8.31 2.89 12.67
CA VAL A 159 -6.86 3.08 12.44
C VAL A 159 -6.57 4.17 11.38
N PRO A 160 -7.19 5.35 11.47
CA PRO A 160 -7.05 6.40 10.46
C PRO A 160 -5.65 7.01 10.41
N GLN A 161 -4.93 7.11 11.53
CA GLN A 161 -3.55 7.62 11.52
C GLN A 161 -2.60 6.65 10.83
N CYS A 162 -2.80 5.34 10.99
CA CYS A 162 -2.03 4.34 10.23
C CYS A 162 -2.27 4.49 8.72
N ALA A 163 -3.51 4.74 8.29
CA ALA A 163 -3.84 4.96 6.88
C ALA A 163 -3.10 6.18 6.29
N LEU A 164 -3.12 7.31 7.01
CA LEU A 164 -2.42 8.54 6.60
C LEU A 164 -0.90 8.38 6.63
N ALA A 165 -0.36 7.63 7.59
CA ALA A 165 1.08 7.34 7.65
C ALA A 165 1.53 6.47 6.47
N ILE A 166 0.71 5.51 6.03
CA ILE A 166 0.99 4.71 4.83
C ILE A 166 1.00 5.58 3.57
N GLU A 167 0.02 6.48 3.42
CA GLU A 167 -0.01 7.45 2.31
C GLU A 167 1.26 8.31 2.31
N ASP A 168 1.70 8.80 3.48
CA ASP A 168 2.92 9.60 3.59
C ASP A 168 4.19 8.82 3.24
N VAL A 169 4.33 7.58 3.70
CA VAL A 169 5.46 6.70 3.33
C VAL A 169 5.53 6.52 1.82
N LEU A 170 4.42 6.17 1.18
CA LEU A 170 4.39 5.94 -0.27
C LEU A 170 4.64 7.23 -1.07
N ARG A 171 4.09 8.36 -0.64
CA ARG A 171 4.30 9.66 -1.27
C ARG A 171 5.76 10.12 -1.18
N ARG A 172 6.44 9.88 -0.06
CA ARG A 172 7.89 10.21 0.11
C ARG A 172 8.80 9.24 -0.62
N ALA A 173 8.33 8.04 -0.87
CA ALA A 173 9.06 7.05 -1.66
C ALA A 173 9.11 7.40 -3.16
N GLY A 174 8.23 8.27 -3.64
CA GLY A 174 8.10 8.76 -5.02
C GLY A 174 6.70 8.51 -5.55
#